data_856354cb5fdfcf7a4ac49dd367889c49
#
_entry.id   856354cb5fdfcf7a4ac49dd367889c49
#
_cell.length_a   1.000
_cell.length_b   1.000
_cell.length_c   1.000
_cell.angle_alpha   90.00
_cell.angle_beta   90.00
_cell.angle_gamma   90.00
#
_symmetry.space_group_name_H-M   'P 1'
#
loop_
_entity.id
_entity.type
_entity.pdbx_description
1 polymer ?
#
loop_
_entity_poly.entity_id
_entity_poly.type
_entity_poly.pdbx_seq_one_letter_code
_entity_poly.pdbx_strand_id
1 'polypeptide(L)'
;MSGTDISVIICVYTEDRWEDILAAVESVGDQSRPALEALVVVDHNPALFERLRAAYDGDPNPGGPMVRVLANTGPQGLSAGRNTGIAAARGSVVAFLDDDAVADRDWLRHMSSAYVDPRVMAVGGRTVPAWASGRRPAWFPTEFDWVVGCAYTGLPKGRAPVRNVLGGNASFRRSVFDAVGGFAVGIGRDGDKRPLGCEETELCIRLTQILPKAVLLLDDRAVIHHKVPPARERFLYFRRRAYAEGLSKALVTGHVGVRRGLESERRYTTRVLPAGVARGVRDFLLGRPGGAGRAAAIVTGVTSAALGYAVGVVRAHHGDAPSWVVDAPAQTEPPSPRARTEGRSRAGQPAT
;
A
#
# COMPACT_ATOMS: atom_id res chain seq x y z
N MET A 1 -22.02 5.65 -20.48
CA MET A 1 -21.07 5.89 -19.38
C MET A 1 -20.05 4.77 -19.44
N SER A 2 -18.83 5.03 -19.95
CA SER A 2 -17.76 4.01 -19.97
C SER A 2 -17.46 3.63 -18.53
N GLY A 3 -17.63 2.36 -18.22
CA GLY A 3 -17.34 1.81 -16.89
C GLY A 3 -15.88 2.09 -16.53
N THR A 4 -15.59 2.23 -15.26
CA THR A 4 -14.21 2.35 -14.74
C THR A 4 -13.52 1.00 -14.95
N ASP A 5 -12.66 0.87 -15.95
CA ASP A 5 -11.89 -0.35 -16.19
C ASP A 5 -10.75 -0.44 -15.19
N ILE A 6 -10.63 -1.59 -14.52
CA ILE A 6 -9.68 -1.80 -13.44
C ILE A 6 -8.68 -2.88 -13.84
N SER A 7 -7.37 -2.54 -13.83
CA SER A 7 -6.29 -3.51 -13.83
C SER A 7 -5.90 -3.83 -12.40
N VAL A 8 -5.86 -5.10 -12.01
CA VAL A 8 -5.40 -5.52 -10.68
C VAL A 8 -3.95 -5.97 -10.78
N ILE A 9 -3.09 -5.45 -9.90
CA ILE A 9 -1.66 -5.79 -9.83
C ILE A 9 -1.41 -6.59 -8.55
N ILE A 10 -0.78 -7.76 -8.71
CA ILE A 10 -0.33 -8.65 -7.64
C ILE A 10 1.17 -8.82 -7.80
N CYS A 11 1.97 -8.30 -6.84
CA CYS A 11 3.42 -8.46 -6.85
C CYS A 11 3.81 -9.71 -6.05
N VAL A 12 4.64 -10.59 -6.64
CA VAL A 12 5.04 -11.88 -6.07
C VAL A 12 6.56 -12.04 -6.13
N TYR A 13 7.16 -12.76 -5.16
CA TYR A 13 8.63 -12.88 -5.10
C TYR A 13 9.15 -14.26 -4.66
N THR A 14 8.31 -15.12 -4.06
CA THR A 14 8.72 -16.42 -3.52
C THR A 14 7.74 -17.52 -3.85
N GLU A 15 8.26 -18.71 -4.11
CA GLU A 15 7.46 -19.92 -4.34
C GLU A 15 6.80 -20.45 -3.07
N ASP A 16 7.29 -20.07 -1.87
CA ASP A 16 6.73 -20.48 -0.58
C ASP A 16 5.27 -20.04 -0.40
N ARG A 17 4.83 -19.07 -1.20
CA ARG A 17 3.46 -18.54 -1.19
C ARG A 17 2.61 -19.00 -2.38
N TRP A 18 3.01 -20.11 -3.02
CA TRP A 18 2.33 -20.58 -4.23
C TRP A 18 0.82 -20.65 -4.09
N GLU A 19 0.31 -21.31 -3.05
CA GLU A 19 -1.13 -21.45 -2.80
C GLU A 19 -1.79 -20.11 -2.48
N ASP A 20 -1.09 -19.21 -1.78
CA ASP A 20 -1.59 -17.88 -1.47
C ASP A 20 -1.71 -17.03 -2.74
N ILE A 21 -0.72 -17.11 -3.64
CA ILE A 21 -0.72 -16.43 -4.94
C ILE A 21 -1.89 -16.91 -5.80
N LEU A 22 -2.12 -18.22 -5.89
CA LEU A 22 -3.26 -18.76 -6.62
C LEU A 22 -4.59 -18.28 -6.06
N ALA A 23 -4.77 -18.30 -4.73
CA ALA A 23 -5.97 -17.82 -4.07
C ALA A 23 -6.19 -16.31 -4.29
N ALA A 24 -5.12 -15.50 -4.29
CA ALA A 24 -5.21 -14.08 -4.61
C ALA A 24 -5.70 -13.84 -6.04
N VAL A 25 -5.13 -14.54 -7.03
CA VAL A 25 -5.53 -14.43 -8.44
C VAL A 25 -6.96 -14.92 -8.65
N GLU A 26 -7.34 -16.06 -8.06
CA GLU A 26 -8.69 -16.61 -8.11
C GLU A 26 -9.72 -15.62 -7.56
N SER A 27 -9.41 -14.96 -6.43
CA SER A 27 -10.30 -13.97 -5.83
C SER A 27 -10.55 -12.74 -6.72
N VAL A 28 -9.61 -12.42 -7.63
CA VAL A 28 -9.80 -11.39 -8.65
C VAL A 28 -10.69 -11.92 -9.78
N GLY A 29 -10.62 -13.21 -10.09
CA GLY A 29 -11.52 -13.87 -11.04
C GLY A 29 -12.98 -13.86 -10.58
N ASP A 30 -13.21 -14.05 -9.29
CA ASP A 30 -14.54 -14.19 -8.68
C ASP A 30 -15.26 -12.87 -8.37
N GLN A 31 -14.70 -11.74 -8.82
CA GLN A 31 -15.30 -10.44 -8.51
C GLN A 31 -16.69 -10.25 -9.15
N SER A 32 -17.68 -9.74 -8.39
CA SER A 32 -19.02 -9.38 -8.89
C SER A 32 -18.98 -8.28 -9.97
N ARG A 33 -17.95 -7.45 -9.93
CA ARG A 33 -17.54 -6.53 -10.99
C ARG A 33 -16.22 -7.03 -11.57
N PRO A 34 -16.19 -7.56 -12.79
CA PRO A 34 -14.98 -8.11 -13.38
C PRO A 34 -13.84 -7.08 -13.45
N ALA A 35 -12.62 -7.50 -13.17
CA ALA A 35 -11.42 -6.75 -13.53
C ALA A 35 -11.23 -6.81 -15.06
N LEU A 36 -10.60 -5.79 -15.63
CA LEU A 36 -10.18 -5.80 -17.03
C LEU A 36 -9.07 -6.85 -17.25
N GLU A 37 -8.13 -6.91 -16.32
CA GLU A 37 -6.99 -7.83 -16.31
C GLU A 37 -6.43 -7.99 -14.91
N ALA A 38 -5.73 -9.10 -14.68
CA ALA A 38 -4.89 -9.34 -13.51
C ALA A 38 -3.42 -9.41 -13.94
N LEU A 39 -2.57 -8.56 -13.39
CA LEU A 39 -1.15 -8.48 -13.68
C LEU A 39 -0.37 -9.07 -12.51
N VAL A 40 0.18 -10.27 -12.69
CA VAL A 40 1.04 -10.94 -11.70
C VAL A 40 2.48 -10.58 -12.01
N VAL A 41 3.08 -9.71 -11.18
CA VAL A 41 4.43 -9.18 -11.39
C VAL A 41 5.41 -9.96 -10.51
N VAL A 42 6.30 -10.72 -11.13
CA VAL A 42 7.29 -11.55 -10.44
C VAL A 42 8.58 -10.77 -10.21
N ASP A 43 8.97 -10.63 -8.94
CA ASP A 43 10.13 -9.87 -8.53
C ASP A 43 11.38 -10.77 -8.45
N HIS A 44 12.23 -10.75 -9.48
CA HIS A 44 13.56 -11.39 -9.56
C HIS A 44 13.58 -12.87 -9.16
N ASN A 45 12.52 -13.65 -9.51
CA ASN A 45 12.45 -15.09 -9.31
C ASN A 45 12.10 -15.79 -10.62
N PRO A 46 13.08 -16.22 -11.43
CA PRO A 46 12.83 -16.87 -12.72
C PRO A 46 12.04 -18.18 -12.61
N ALA A 47 12.28 -18.99 -11.57
CA ALA A 47 11.56 -20.26 -11.38
C ALA A 47 10.06 -20.01 -11.12
N LEU A 48 9.74 -19.05 -10.24
CA LEU A 48 8.37 -18.64 -9.99
C LEU A 48 7.71 -18.05 -11.25
N PHE A 49 8.47 -17.28 -12.04
CA PHE A 49 7.97 -16.68 -13.29
C PHE A 49 7.55 -17.77 -14.28
N GLU A 50 8.41 -18.76 -14.56
CA GLU A 50 8.09 -19.84 -15.49
C GLU A 50 6.93 -20.72 -14.98
N ARG A 51 6.89 -20.97 -13.67
CA ARG A 51 5.81 -21.74 -13.04
C ARG A 51 4.46 -21.04 -13.17
N LEU A 52 4.40 -19.73 -12.94
CA LEU A 52 3.18 -18.92 -13.09
C LEU A 52 2.77 -18.80 -14.56
N ARG A 53 3.73 -18.61 -15.47
CA ARG A 53 3.44 -18.63 -16.91
C ARG A 53 2.78 -19.92 -17.33
N ALA A 54 3.35 -21.05 -16.95
CA ALA A 54 2.77 -22.37 -17.26
C ALA A 54 1.36 -22.56 -16.67
N ALA A 55 1.10 -21.99 -15.49
CA ALA A 55 -0.21 -22.09 -14.83
C ALA A 55 -1.29 -21.23 -15.51
N TYR A 56 -0.92 -20.09 -16.12
CA TYR A 56 -1.84 -19.13 -16.73
C TYR A 56 -1.70 -19.00 -18.25
N ASP A 57 -0.83 -19.78 -18.89
CA ASP A 57 -0.70 -19.84 -20.35
C ASP A 57 -1.92 -20.57 -20.94
N GLY A 58 -2.66 -19.91 -21.84
CA GLY A 58 -3.83 -20.47 -22.49
C GLY A 58 -5.19 -20.18 -21.83
N ASP A 59 -5.27 -19.15 -20.93
CA ASP A 59 -6.51 -18.70 -20.28
C ASP A 59 -7.24 -19.81 -19.48
N PRO A 60 -6.71 -20.18 -18.30
CA PRO A 60 -7.30 -21.23 -17.46
C PRO A 60 -8.64 -20.83 -16.81
N ASN A 61 -9.08 -19.58 -16.95
CA ASN A 61 -10.34 -19.10 -16.39
C ASN A 61 -11.27 -18.51 -17.49
N PRO A 62 -11.94 -19.37 -18.30
CA PRO A 62 -12.85 -18.91 -19.34
C PRO A 62 -13.97 -18.02 -18.75
N GLY A 63 -13.98 -16.74 -19.12
CA GLY A 63 -14.94 -15.75 -18.63
C GLY A 63 -14.46 -14.92 -17.45
N GLY A 64 -13.26 -15.18 -16.90
CA GLY A 64 -12.58 -14.32 -15.94
C GLY A 64 -11.73 -13.22 -16.60
N PRO A 65 -11.05 -12.37 -15.80
CA PRO A 65 -10.10 -11.40 -16.34
C PRO A 65 -8.88 -12.12 -16.91
N MET A 66 -8.32 -11.57 -18.00
CA MET A 66 -7.08 -12.08 -18.57
C MET A 66 -5.94 -11.94 -17.54
N VAL A 67 -5.31 -13.05 -17.18
CA VAL A 67 -4.13 -13.05 -16.32
C VAL A 67 -2.87 -12.88 -17.17
N ARG A 68 -2.03 -11.92 -16.81
CA ARG A 68 -0.75 -11.66 -17.47
C ARG A 68 0.38 -11.74 -16.46
N VAL A 69 1.31 -12.64 -16.68
CA VAL A 69 2.52 -12.79 -15.84
C VAL A 69 3.64 -11.93 -16.42
N LEU A 70 4.21 -11.06 -15.60
CA LEU A 70 5.23 -10.10 -15.97
C LEU A 70 6.46 -10.27 -15.08
N ALA A 71 7.66 -10.14 -15.65
CA ALA A 71 8.88 -10.05 -14.86
C ALA A 71 9.12 -8.59 -14.44
N ASN A 72 9.48 -8.35 -13.17
CA ASN A 72 10.01 -7.06 -12.75
C ASN A 72 11.38 -6.83 -13.39
N THR A 73 11.48 -5.84 -14.27
CA THR A 73 12.73 -5.46 -14.96
C THR A 73 13.46 -4.32 -14.28
N GLY A 74 12.83 -3.69 -13.26
CA GLY A 74 13.44 -2.66 -12.43
C GLY A 74 14.30 -3.27 -11.30
N PRO A 75 14.78 -2.47 -10.35
CA PRO A 75 15.45 -2.96 -9.16
C PRO A 75 14.58 -3.93 -8.36
N GLN A 76 15.20 -4.84 -7.60
CA GLN A 76 14.47 -5.74 -6.70
C GLN A 76 13.70 -4.94 -5.66
N GLY A 77 12.45 -5.32 -5.40
CA GLY A 77 11.59 -4.74 -4.36
C GLY A 77 10.18 -4.38 -4.81
N LEU A 78 9.29 -4.26 -3.84
CA LEU A 78 7.84 -4.09 -4.05
C LEU A 78 7.50 -2.84 -4.87
N SER A 79 8.18 -1.71 -4.62
CA SER A 79 7.94 -0.45 -5.34
C SER A 79 8.22 -0.59 -6.85
N ALA A 80 9.32 -1.24 -7.23
CA ALA A 80 9.67 -1.47 -8.62
C ALA A 80 8.71 -2.47 -9.29
N GLY A 81 8.34 -3.56 -8.57
CA GLY A 81 7.32 -4.51 -9.04
C GLY A 81 5.98 -3.82 -9.32
N ARG A 82 5.51 -2.97 -8.40
CA ARG A 82 4.30 -2.17 -8.62
C ARG A 82 4.43 -1.24 -9.82
N ASN A 83 5.57 -0.57 -9.99
CA ASN A 83 5.82 0.31 -11.14
C ASN A 83 5.80 -0.45 -12.46
N THR A 84 6.37 -1.66 -12.51
CA THR A 84 6.29 -2.55 -13.67
C THR A 84 4.83 -2.88 -14.01
N GLY A 85 4.01 -3.22 -13.01
CA GLY A 85 2.58 -3.46 -13.19
C GLY A 85 1.82 -2.22 -13.67
N ILE A 86 2.09 -1.04 -13.10
CA ILE A 86 1.49 0.24 -13.51
C ILE A 86 1.77 0.54 -14.98
N ALA A 87 3.03 0.37 -15.41
CA ALA A 87 3.43 0.62 -16.80
C ALA A 87 2.72 -0.32 -17.80
N ALA A 88 2.42 -1.55 -17.38
CA ALA A 88 1.74 -2.55 -18.21
C ALA A 88 0.21 -2.47 -18.14
N ALA A 89 -0.36 -1.76 -17.15
CA ALA A 89 -1.80 -1.68 -16.91
C ALA A 89 -2.54 -0.92 -18.02
N ARG A 90 -3.68 -1.48 -18.44
CA ARG A 90 -4.56 -0.93 -19.47
C ARG A 90 -5.78 -0.20 -18.90
N GLY A 91 -6.17 -0.56 -17.68
CA GLY A 91 -7.32 0.03 -17.00
C GLY A 91 -7.14 1.52 -16.69
N SER A 92 -8.24 2.24 -16.63
CA SER A 92 -8.28 3.64 -16.19
C SER A 92 -8.01 3.80 -14.69
N VAL A 93 -8.18 2.70 -13.94
CA VAL A 93 -7.85 2.55 -12.53
C VAL A 93 -6.94 1.34 -12.37
N VAL A 94 -5.94 1.47 -11.51
CA VAL A 94 -5.04 0.40 -11.10
C VAL A 94 -5.33 0.07 -9.64
N ALA A 95 -5.61 -1.19 -9.34
CA ALA A 95 -5.81 -1.70 -7.99
C ALA A 95 -4.65 -2.62 -7.59
N PHE A 96 -4.26 -2.60 -6.33
CA PHE A 96 -3.21 -3.45 -5.77
C PHE A 96 -3.81 -4.43 -4.78
N LEU A 97 -3.41 -5.70 -4.90
CA LEU A 97 -3.73 -6.78 -3.98
C LEU A 97 -2.43 -7.47 -3.59
N ASP A 98 -2.19 -7.67 -2.29
CA ASP A 98 -1.02 -8.41 -1.82
C ASP A 98 -1.14 -9.92 -2.19
N ASP A 99 -0.01 -10.57 -2.41
CA ASP A 99 0.09 -11.98 -2.83
C ASP A 99 -0.35 -12.99 -1.76
N ASP A 100 -0.56 -12.54 -0.52
CA ASP A 100 -1.06 -13.29 0.63
C ASP A 100 -2.42 -12.78 1.11
N ALA A 101 -3.21 -12.21 0.20
CA ALA A 101 -4.54 -11.69 0.49
C ALA A 101 -5.61 -12.21 -0.48
N VAL A 102 -6.81 -12.45 0.03
CA VAL A 102 -8.00 -12.85 -0.72
C VAL A 102 -9.02 -11.73 -0.69
N ALA A 103 -9.50 -11.30 -1.84
CA ALA A 103 -10.47 -10.22 -1.95
C ALA A 103 -11.90 -10.75 -1.79
N ASP A 104 -12.74 -10.00 -1.06
CA ASP A 104 -14.19 -10.27 -1.03
C ASP A 104 -14.80 -10.05 -2.42
N ARG A 105 -15.84 -10.80 -2.75
CA ARG A 105 -16.52 -10.79 -4.06
C ARG A 105 -16.92 -9.40 -4.57
N ASP A 106 -17.20 -8.47 -3.67
CA ASP A 106 -17.64 -7.11 -3.98
C ASP A 106 -16.52 -6.06 -3.87
N TRP A 107 -15.29 -6.48 -3.68
CA TRP A 107 -14.14 -5.58 -3.47
C TRP A 107 -13.99 -4.55 -4.59
N LEU A 108 -13.90 -4.97 -5.86
CA LEU A 108 -13.76 -4.05 -7.00
C LEU A 108 -15.02 -3.21 -7.22
N ARG A 109 -16.21 -3.74 -6.94
CA ARG A 109 -17.46 -2.99 -7.02
C ARG A 109 -17.45 -1.81 -6.05
N HIS A 110 -17.01 -2.03 -4.80
CA HIS A 110 -16.93 -0.97 -3.81
C HIS A 110 -15.85 0.05 -4.14
N MET A 111 -14.65 -0.37 -4.54
CA MET A 111 -13.58 0.54 -4.96
C MET A 111 -14.00 1.40 -6.15
N SER A 112 -14.52 0.79 -7.21
CA SER A 112 -14.88 1.50 -8.44
C SER A 112 -15.99 2.52 -8.25
N SER A 113 -16.93 2.27 -7.35
CA SER A 113 -18.07 3.16 -7.09
C SER A 113 -17.69 4.54 -6.55
N ALA A 114 -16.48 4.70 -6.02
CA ALA A 114 -15.97 5.98 -5.54
C ALA A 114 -15.48 6.89 -6.69
N TYR A 115 -15.04 6.30 -7.81
CA TYR A 115 -14.47 7.03 -8.94
C TYR A 115 -15.49 7.76 -9.83
N VAL A 116 -16.78 7.74 -9.48
CA VAL A 116 -17.80 8.61 -10.08
C VAL A 116 -17.45 10.10 -9.82
N ASP A 117 -16.90 10.43 -8.66
CA ASP A 117 -16.34 11.76 -8.40
C ASP A 117 -14.97 11.88 -9.09
N PRO A 118 -14.80 12.81 -10.05
CA PRO A 118 -13.53 12.97 -10.77
C PRO A 118 -12.39 13.46 -9.88
N ARG A 119 -12.65 13.99 -8.69
CA ARG A 119 -11.64 14.41 -7.73
C ARG A 119 -11.03 13.23 -6.97
N VAL A 120 -11.73 12.09 -6.93
CA VAL A 120 -11.21 10.89 -6.25
C VAL A 120 -10.07 10.30 -7.06
N MET A 121 -8.87 10.35 -6.50
CA MET A 121 -7.64 9.90 -7.13
C MET A 121 -7.14 8.57 -6.57
N ALA A 122 -7.49 8.24 -5.32
CA ALA A 122 -7.18 6.97 -4.70
C ALA A 122 -8.31 6.47 -3.80
N VAL A 123 -8.48 5.15 -3.72
CA VAL A 123 -9.42 4.48 -2.84
C VAL A 123 -8.71 3.33 -2.15
N GLY A 124 -8.65 3.34 -0.82
CA GLY A 124 -8.21 2.22 0.00
C GLY A 124 -9.40 1.43 0.52
N GLY A 125 -9.19 0.15 0.74
CA GLY A 125 -10.15 -0.74 1.36
C GLY A 125 -9.79 -1.11 2.81
N ARG A 126 -10.59 -2.00 3.38
CA ARG A 126 -10.39 -2.59 4.70
C ARG A 126 -9.67 -3.93 4.56
N THR A 127 -8.49 -4.04 5.13
CA THR A 127 -7.74 -5.29 5.22
C THR A 127 -8.02 -5.96 6.56
N VAL A 128 -8.55 -7.17 6.54
CA VAL A 128 -8.92 -7.96 7.73
C VAL A 128 -7.86 -9.05 7.95
N PRO A 129 -7.34 -9.23 9.18
CA PRO A 129 -6.35 -10.27 9.44
C PRO A 129 -6.99 -11.66 9.44
N ALA A 130 -6.48 -12.56 8.60
CA ALA A 130 -6.74 -14.00 8.63
C ALA A 130 -5.60 -14.68 9.42
N TRP A 131 -5.82 -14.87 10.73
CA TRP A 131 -4.81 -15.42 11.64
C TRP A 131 -4.59 -16.91 11.37
N ALA A 132 -3.32 -17.34 11.21
CA ALA A 132 -2.99 -18.75 10.97
C ALA A 132 -3.41 -19.66 12.15
N SER A 133 -3.43 -19.14 13.38
CA SER A 133 -3.96 -19.83 14.56
C SER A 133 -5.51 -19.89 14.61
N GLY A 134 -6.21 -19.41 13.59
CA GLY A 134 -7.67 -19.31 13.52
C GLY A 134 -8.29 -18.21 14.39
N ARG A 135 -7.52 -17.55 15.24
CA ARG A 135 -7.99 -16.48 16.11
C ARG A 135 -6.90 -15.46 16.43
N ARG A 136 -7.32 -14.24 16.72
CA ARG A 136 -6.41 -13.18 17.21
C ARG A 136 -5.73 -13.62 18.52
N PRO A 137 -4.42 -13.45 18.64
CA PRO A 137 -3.74 -13.64 19.95
C PRO A 137 -4.36 -12.70 21.00
N ALA A 138 -4.68 -13.24 22.19
CA ALA A 138 -5.44 -12.49 23.22
C ALA A 138 -4.77 -11.20 23.67
N TRP A 139 -3.45 -11.12 23.56
CA TRP A 139 -2.63 -9.96 23.89
C TRP A 139 -2.54 -8.92 22.75
N PHE A 140 -2.91 -9.28 21.48
CA PHE A 140 -2.71 -8.42 20.32
C PHE A 140 -3.82 -7.36 20.23
N PRO A 141 -3.50 -6.05 20.38
CA PRO A 141 -4.50 -4.99 20.36
C PRO A 141 -4.89 -4.62 18.92
N THR A 142 -6.18 -4.40 18.69
CA THR A 142 -6.71 -4.00 17.37
C THR A 142 -6.21 -2.64 16.90
N GLU A 143 -5.72 -1.81 17.81
CA GLU A 143 -5.06 -0.55 17.51
C GLU A 143 -3.78 -0.74 16.71
N PHE A 144 -3.13 -1.89 16.83
CA PHE A 144 -1.86 -2.21 16.17
C PHE A 144 -2.00 -3.22 15.02
N ASP A 145 -3.20 -3.44 14.47
CA ASP A 145 -3.38 -4.34 13.32
C ASP A 145 -2.52 -3.95 12.10
N TRP A 146 -2.13 -2.69 11.98
CA TRP A 146 -1.18 -2.24 10.98
C TRP A 146 0.20 -2.94 11.06
N VAL A 147 0.59 -3.45 12.21
CA VAL A 147 1.83 -4.25 12.38
C VAL A 147 1.82 -5.50 11.49
N VAL A 148 0.65 -6.05 11.28
CA VAL A 148 0.44 -7.21 10.39
C VAL A 148 -0.16 -6.82 9.04
N GLY A 149 -0.10 -5.54 8.66
CA GLY A 149 -0.58 -5.03 7.36
C GLY A 149 -2.09 -4.84 7.26
N CYS A 150 -2.80 -4.80 8.40
CA CYS A 150 -4.27 -4.77 8.41
C CYS A 150 -4.84 -3.43 8.89
N ALA A 151 -6.12 -3.22 8.58
CA ALA A 151 -6.87 -2.06 9.04
C ALA A 151 -7.02 -2.08 10.56
N TYR A 152 -6.76 -0.94 11.19
CA TYR A 152 -6.62 -0.82 12.64
C TYR A 152 -7.68 0.08 13.26
N THR A 153 -7.89 -0.07 14.57
CA THR A 153 -8.79 0.82 15.33
C THR A 153 -8.26 2.25 15.28
N GLY A 154 -9.11 3.17 14.82
CA GLY A 154 -8.77 4.58 14.63
C GLY A 154 -8.94 5.04 13.18
N LEU A 155 -8.98 4.11 12.22
CA LEU A 155 -9.39 4.41 10.85
C LEU A 155 -10.87 4.83 10.80
N PRO A 156 -11.26 5.70 9.85
CA PRO A 156 -12.66 6.07 9.68
C PRO A 156 -13.52 4.86 9.31
N LYS A 157 -14.82 4.94 9.60
CA LYS A 157 -15.83 3.95 9.20
C LYS A 157 -16.60 4.45 7.99
N GLY A 158 -17.10 3.52 7.19
CA GLY A 158 -17.80 3.81 5.95
C GLY A 158 -16.84 4.38 4.90
N ARG A 159 -17.38 5.17 3.97
CA ARG A 159 -16.57 5.88 2.98
C ARG A 159 -16.20 7.27 3.50
N ALA A 160 -14.92 7.53 3.71
CA ALA A 160 -14.44 8.79 4.27
C ALA A 160 -13.08 9.20 3.71
N PRO A 161 -12.77 10.51 3.67
CA PRO A 161 -11.47 11.01 3.28
C PRO A 161 -10.37 10.53 4.25
N VAL A 162 -9.21 10.19 3.67
CA VAL A 162 -7.99 9.81 4.41
C VAL A 162 -6.78 10.53 3.84
N ARG A 163 -5.71 10.63 4.61
CA ARG A 163 -4.43 11.18 4.13
C ARG A 163 -3.74 10.22 3.16
N ASN A 164 -3.75 8.94 3.47
CA ASN A 164 -3.15 7.89 2.66
C ASN A 164 -3.97 6.60 2.75
N VAL A 165 -3.87 5.79 1.71
CA VAL A 165 -4.43 4.44 1.62
C VAL A 165 -3.41 3.41 2.10
N LEU A 166 -3.83 2.16 2.36
CA LEU A 166 -2.93 1.05 2.71
C LEU A 166 -2.55 0.29 1.44
N GLY A 167 -1.26 0.15 1.18
CA GLY A 167 -0.72 -0.27 -0.12
C GLY A 167 -1.17 -1.63 -0.64
N GLY A 168 -1.41 -2.61 0.23
CA GLY A 168 -1.89 -3.95 -0.16
C GLY A 168 -3.39 -4.04 -0.44
N ASN A 169 -4.15 -2.95 -0.22
CA ASN A 169 -5.58 -2.84 -0.51
C ASN A 169 -5.90 -1.41 -0.96
N ALA A 170 -5.38 -1.04 -2.11
CA ALA A 170 -5.49 0.32 -2.63
C ALA A 170 -5.75 0.31 -4.13
N SER A 171 -6.41 1.36 -4.60
CA SER A 171 -6.52 1.64 -6.03
C SER A 171 -6.26 3.12 -6.30
N PHE A 172 -5.79 3.42 -7.51
CA PHE A 172 -5.49 4.77 -7.97
C PHE A 172 -6.00 4.96 -9.39
N ARG A 173 -6.44 6.19 -9.74
CA ARG A 173 -6.56 6.52 -11.16
C ARG A 173 -5.20 6.38 -11.83
N ARG A 174 -5.13 5.74 -12.98
CA ARG A 174 -3.86 5.57 -13.71
C ARG A 174 -3.19 6.91 -14.04
N SER A 175 -3.97 7.93 -14.35
CA SER A 175 -3.49 9.31 -14.59
C SER A 175 -2.74 9.94 -13.40
N VAL A 176 -2.89 9.41 -12.18
CA VAL A 176 -2.07 9.82 -11.02
C VAL A 176 -0.59 9.56 -11.31
N PHE A 177 -0.26 8.40 -11.85
CA PHE A 177 1.12 8.02 -12.11
C PHE A 177 1.75 8.83 -13.25
N ASP A 178 0.93 9.32 -14.19
CA ASP A 178 1.39 10.26 -15.22
C ASP A 178 1.72 11.63 -14.61
N ALA A 179 0.98 12.05 -13.59
CA ALA A 179 1.13 13.36 -12.97
C ALA A 179 2.24 13.40 -11.90
N VAL A 180 2.36 12.35 -11.06
CA VAL A 180 3.22 12.37 -9.89
C VAL A 180 4.37 11.35 -9.97
N GLY A 181 4.41 10.52 -11.00
CA GLY A 181 5.33 9.38 -11.11
C GLY A 181 4.86 8.17 -10.31
N GLY A 182 5.61 7.08 -10.41
CA GLY A 182 5.35 5.83 -9.71
C GLY A 182 5.70 5.85 -8.23
N PHE A 183 5.72 4.67 -7.62
CA PHE A 183 6.25 4.47 -6.27
C PHE A 183 7.75 4.76 -6.24
N ALA A 184 8.23 5.45 -5.21
CA ALA A 184 9.65 5.73 -5.02
C ALA A 184 10.42 4.42 -4.79
N VAL A 185 11.37 4.13 -5.68
CA VAL A 185 12.26 2.99 -5.54
C VAL A 185 13.24 3.27 -4.41
N GLY A 186 13.46 2.28 -3.52
CA GLY A 186 14.29 2.46 -2.33
C GLY A 186 13.50 2.78 -1.05
N ILE A 187 12.22 3.14 -1.15
CA ILE A 187 11.26 3.15 -0.05
C ILE A 187 10.37 1.91 -0.19
N GLY A 188 10.10 1.20 0.90
CA GLY A 188 9.30 -0.02 0.89
C GLY A 188 10.10 -1.29 1.20
N ARG A 189 9.44 -2.44 1.06
CA ARG A 189 10.03 -3.75 1.36
C ARG A 189 10.97 -4.20 0.25
N ASP A 190 12.13 -4.70 0.65
CA ASP A 190 13.09 -5.40 -0.20
C ASP A 190 13.20 -6.84 0.34
N GLY A 191 12.24 -7.68 -0.05
CA GLY A 191 12.12 -9.04 0.48
C GLY A 191 12.17 -9.08 2.01
N ASP A 192 12.95 -10.02 2.57
CA ASP A 192 13.15 -10.15 4.02
C ASP A 192 14.25 -9.22 4.57
N LYS A 193 15.01 -8.56 3.69
CA LYS A 193 16.18 -7.77 4.09
C LYS A 193 15.84 -6.43 4.73
N ARG A 194 14.69 -5.84 4.37
CA ARG A 194 14.27 -4.52 4.87
C ARG A 194 12.78 -4.48 5.16
N PRO A 195 12.37 -4.56 6.44
CA PRO A 195 10.97 -4.51 6.84
C PRO A 195 10.40 -3.07 6.82
N LEU A 196 10.94 -2.21 5.95
CA LEU A 196 10.49 -0.84 5.77
C LEU A 196 9.16 -0.84 5.01
N GLY A 197 8.36 0.19 5.21
CA GLY A 197 7.08 0.42 4.55
C GLY A 197 6.94 1.91 4.25
N CYS A 198 5.71 2.35 4.08
CA CYS A 198 5.34 3.75 3.83
C CYS A 198 5.59 4.24 2.39
N GLU A 199 5.84 3.36 1.43
CA GLU A 199 5.93 3.72 0.02
C GLU A 199 4.61 4.31 -0.50
N GLU A 200 3.47 3.75 -0.08
CA GLU A 200 2.15 4.28 -0.39
C GLU A 200 1.86 5.60 0.33
N THR A 201 2.40 5.76 1.53
CA THR A 201 2.26 7.01 2.30
C THR A 201 3.00 8.15 1.61
N GLU A 202 4.23 7.91 1.15
CA GLU A 202 5.03 8.86 0.38
C GLU A 202 4.27 9.26 -0.90
N LEU A 203 3.82 8.27 -1.69
CA LEU A 203 3.07 8.49 -2.92
C LEU A 203 1.81 9.35 -2.67
N CYS A 204 1.02 9.04 -1.64
CA CYS A 204 -0.18 9.79 -1.29
C CYS A 204 0.11 11.23 -0.87
N ILE A 205 1.20 11.47 -0.13
CA ILE A 205 1.60 12.83 0.26
C ILE A 205 2.04 13.62 -0.97
N ARG A 206 2.90 13.05 -1.84
CA ARG A 206 3.36 13.65 -3.09
C ARG A 206 2.18 13.93 -4.03
N LEU A 207 1.24 13.00 -4.13
CA LEU A 207 -0.01 13.17 -4.90
C LEU A 207 -0.80 14.41 -4.44
N THR A 208 -1.03 14.56 -3.14
CA THR A 208 -1.79 15.70 -2.62
C THR A 208 -1.01 17.03 -2.67
N GLN A 209 0.31 16.98 -2.73
CA GLN A 209 1.15 18.17 -2.95
C GLN A 209 1.05 18.67 -4.41
N ILE A 210 1.09 17.75 -5.37
CA ILE A 210 1.06 18.08 -6.81
C ILE A 210 -0.37 18.35 -7.27
N LEU A 211 -1.35 17.61 -6.74
CA LEU A 211 -2.77 17.75 -7.05
C LEU A 211 -3.56 18.12 -5.77
N PRO A 212 -3.56 19.39 -5.34
CA PRO A 212 -4.16 19.81 -4.05
C PRO A 212 -5.67 19.58 -3.93
N LYS A 213 -6.37 19.39 -5.05
CA LYS A 213 -7.81 19.07 -5.09
C LYS A 213 -8.10 17.55 -5.11
N ALA A 214 -7.05 16.73 -5.11
CA ALA A 214 -7.19 15.28 -5.08
C ALA A 214 -7.84 14.82 -3.78
N VAL A 215 -8.78 13.90 -3.89
CA VAL A 215 -9.45 13.25 -2.76
C VAL A 215 -8.97 11.81 -2.69
N LEU A 216 -8.48 11.41 -1.52
CA LEU A 216 -8.14 10.03 -1.21
C LEU A 216 -9.20 9.52 -0.23
N LEU A 217 -9.77 8.36 -0.50
CA LEU A 217 -10.85 7.79 0.30
C LEU A 217 -10.43 6.44 0.90
N LEU A 218 -10.96 6.14 2.08
CA LEU A 218 -11.13 4.79 2.58
C LEU A 218 -12.58 4.38 2.36
N ASP A 219 -12.84 3.19 1.82
CA ASP A 219 -14.16 2.55 1.82
C ASP A 219 -14.05 1.21 2.53
N ASP A 220 -14.55 1.13 3.76
CA ASP A 220 -14.42 -0.06 4.62
C ASP A 220 -15.24 -1.27 4.13
N ARG A 221 -16.05 -1.11 3.08
CA ARG A 221 -16.77 -2.20 2.39
C ARG A 221 -15.92 -2.91 1.35
N ALA A 222 -14.84 -2.27 0.86
CA ALA A 222 -13.88 -2.92 -0.04
C ALA A 222 -12.92 -3.78 0.80
N VAL A 223 -13.33 -5.02 1.10
CA VAL A 223 -12.64 -5.90 2.05
C VAL A 223 -11.71 -6.87 1.34
N ILE A 224 -10.52 -7.05 1.93
CA ILE A 224 -9.63 -8.19 1.66
C ILE A 224 -9.26 -8.89 2.96
N HIS A 225 -8.98 -10.19 2.90
CA HIS A 225 -8.52 -11.02 4.01
C HIS A 225 -7.02 -11.31 3.82
N HIS A 226 -6.19 -10.72 4.66
CA HIS A 226 -4.73 -10.84 4.58
C HIS A 226 -4.24 -11.93 5.54
N LYS A 227 -3.50 -12.90 5.03
CA LYS A 227 -2.95 -14.02 5.80
C LYS A 227 -1.88 -13.52 6.77
N VAL A 228 -2.08 -13.84 8.05
CA VAL A 228 -1.11 -13.54 9.11
C VAL A 228 -0.41 -14.84 9.50
N PRO A 229 0.84 -15.10 9.04
CA PRO A 229 1.54 -16.33 9.35
C PRO A 229 1.94 -16.40 10.83
N PRO A 230 2.17 -17.60 11.40
CA PRO A 230 2.46 -17.79 12.82
C PRO A 230 3.65 -16.97 13.34
N ALA A 231 4.64 -16.71 12.50
CA ALA A 231 5.78 -15.88 12.84
C ALA A 231 5.38 -14.44 13.19
N ARG A 232 4.35 -13.90 12.52
CA ARG A 232 3.83 -12.54 12.76
C ARG A 232 2.89 -12.46 13.97
N GLU A 233 2.42 -13.59 14.51
CA GLU A 233 1.61 -13.66 15.73
C GLU A 233 2.42 -13.53 17.01
N ARG A 234 3.76 -13.52 16.91
CA ARG A 234 4.67 -13.47 18.07
C ARG A 234 4.91 -12.03 18.54
N PHE A 235 4.99 -11.85 19.86
CA PHE A 235 5.25 -10.54 20.48
C PHE A 235 6.58 -9.91 20.02
N LEU A 236 7.60 -10.73 19.76
CA LEU A 236 8.88 -10.25 19.24
C LEU A 236 8.75 -9.61 17.85
N TYR A 237 7.95 -10.23 16.95
CA TYR A 237 7.64 -9.66 15.64
C TYR A 237 6.92 -8.31 15.79
N PHE A 238 5.87 -8.26 16.62
CA PHE A 238 5.12 -7.04 16.93
C PHE A 238 6.05 -5.89 17.33
N ARG A 239 6.93 -6.12 18.30
CA ARG A 239 7.89 -5.11 18.78
C ARG A 239 8.86 -4.66 17.68
N ARG A 240 9.44 -5.62 16.95
CA ARG A 240 10.39 -5.33 15.85
C ARG A 240 9.72 -4.54 14.74
N ARG A 241 8.50 -4.89 14.37
CA ARG A 241 7.76 -4.19 13.32
C ARG A 241 7.34 -2.79 13.75
N ALA A 242 6.94 -2.61 15.01
CA ALA A 242 6.65 -1.29 15.56
C ALA A 242 7.91 -0.39 15.55
N TYR A 243 9.07 -0.92 15.90
CA TYR A 243 10.34 -0.20 15.79
C TYR A 243 10.68 0.18 14.33
N ALA A 244 10.55 -0.75 13.40
CA ALA A 244 10.80 -0.52 11.98
C ALA A 244 9.86 0.55 11.38
N GLU A 245 8.60 0.60 11.84
CA GLU A 245 7.67 1.67 11.46
C GLU A 245 8.17 3.06 11.89
N GLY A 246 8.73 3.16 13.08
CA GLY A 246 9.37 4.39 13.55
C GLY A 246 10.52 4.84 12.63
N LEU A 247 11.39 3.91 12.24
CA LEU A 247 12.46 4.17 11.28
C LEU A 247 11.90 4.66 9.92
N SER A 248 10.89 3.96 9.39
CA SER A 248 10.24 4.34 8.11
C SER A 248 9.64 5.75 8.18
N LYS A 249 8.99 6.10 9.29
CA LYS A 249 8.42 7.45 9.49
C LYS A 249 9.49 8.53 9.57
N ALA A 250 10.64 8.27 10.15
CA ALA A 250 11.76 9.22 10.14
C ALA A 250 12.24 9.50 8.70
N LEU A 251 12.31 8.47 7.85
CA LEU A 251 12.66 8.62 6.45
C LEU A 251 11.62 9.43 5.67
N VAL A 252 10.33 9.08 5.80
CA VAL A 252 9.25 9.82 5.13
C VAL A 252 9.23 11.28 5.57
N THR A 253 9.40 11.56 6.87
CA THR A 253 9.42 12.95 7.36
C THR A 253 10.60 13.75 6.83
N GLY A 254 11.72 13.10 6.55
CA GLY A 254 12.87 13.70 5.87
C GLY A 254 12.56 14.13 4.42
N HIS A 255 11.73 13.34 3.70
CA HIS A 255 11.36 13.62 2.31
C HIS A 255 10.22 14.65 2.17
N VAL A 256 9.18 14.54 2.99
CA VAL A 256 7.93 15.33 2.82
C VAL A 256 7.72 16.39 3.90
N GLY A 257 8.62 16.50 4.87
CA GLY A 257 8.55 17.41 6.02
C GLY A 257 7.78 16.83 7.22
N VAL A 258 8.28 17.12 8.44
CA VAL A 258 7.80 16.56 9.71
C VAL A 258 6.31 16.81 9.93
N ARG A 259 5.82 18.02 9.68
CA ARG A 259 4.41 18.41 9.93
C ARG A 259 3.44 17.53 9.12
N ARG A 260 3.72 17.29 7.84
CA ARG A 260 2.86 16.49 6.95
C ARG A 260 3.03 15.01 7.16
N GLY A 261 4.25 14.57 7.47
CA GLY A 261 4.54 13.15 7.73
C GLY A 261 3.85 12.59 8.97
N LEU A 262 3.52 13.43 9.97
CA LEU A 262 2.96 13.00 11.27
C LEU A 262 1.54 13.53 11.57
N GLU A 263 0.86 14.14 10.62
CA GLU A 263 -0.45 14.78 10.86
C GLU A 263 -1.53 13.76 11.30
N SER A 264 -1.58 12.59 10.66
CA SER A 264 -2.57 11.55 10.99
C SER A 264 -2.30 10.88 12.35
N GLU A 265 -1.06 10.88 12.81
CA GLU A 265 -0.63 10.22 14.04
C GLU A 265 -1.12 10.95 15.31
N ARG A 266 -1.37 12.26 15.22
CA ARG A 266 -1.78 13.05 16.39
C ARG A 266 -3.07 12.53 17.03
N ARG A 267 -4.13 12.33 16.24
CA ARG A 267 -5.41 11.79 16.76
C ARG A 267 -5.24 10.35 17.26
N TYR A 268 -4.47 9.55 16.54
CA TYR A 268 -4.21 8.17 16.90
C TYR A 268 -3.46 8.08 18.24
N THR A 269 -2.36 8.83 18.41
CA THR A 269 -1.54 8.79 19.62
C THR A 269 -2.22 9.45 20.82
N THR A 270 -3.01 10.51 20.64
CA THR A 270 -3.60 11.27 21.75
C THR A 270 -4.98 10.77 22.18
N ARG A 271 -5.71 10.03 21.33
CA ARG A 271 -7.07 9.57 21.65
C ARG A 271 -7.22 8.05 21.53
N VAL A 272 -6.79 7.47 20.41
CA VAL A 272 -7.04 6.04 20.12
C VAL A 272 -6.21 5.15 21.05
N LEU A 273 -4.91 5.39 21.14
CA LEU A 273 -4.01 4.56 21.96
C LEU A 273 -4.29 4.68 23.46
N PRO A 274 -4.48 5.87 24.07
CA PRO A 274 -4.87 5.96 25.48
C PRO A 274 -6.21 5.28 25.78
N ALA A 275 -7.20 5.41 24.89
CA ALA A 275 -8.47 4.69 25.04
C ALA A 275 -8.29 3.17 24.94
N GLY A 276 -7.35 2.68 24.09
CA GLY A 276 -6.98 1.28 24.00
C GLY A 276 -6.37 0.75 25.28
N VAL A 277 -5.42 1.50 25.88
CA VAL A 277 -4.82 1.15 27.18
C VAL A 277 -5.90 1.09 28.26
N ALA A 278 -6.76 2.11 28.35
CA ALA A 278 -7.84 2.14 29.33
C ALA A 278 -8.82 0.96 29.19
N ARG A 279 -9.16 0.57 27.94
CA ARG A 279 -9.96 -0.65 27.68
C ARG A 279 -9.24 -1.91 28.15
N GLY A 280 -7.94 -2.04 27.85
CA GLY A 280 -7.14 -3.19 28.27
C GLY A 280 -7.07 -3.32 29.79
N VAL A 281 -6.84 -2.20 30.51
CA VAL A 281 -6.84 -2.17 31.98
C VAL A 281 -8.22 -2.52 32.54
N ARG A 282 -9.28 -1.93 32.00
CA ARG A 282 -10.67 -2.27 32.40
C ARG A 282 -10.97 -3.76 32.20
N ASP A 283 -10.60 -4.31 31.06
CA ASP A 283 -10.81 -5.73 30.77
C ASP A 283 -10.03 -6.64 31.73
N PHE A 284 -8.81 -6.24 32.10
CA PHE A 284 -8.02 -6.94 33.13
C PHE A 284 -8.72 -6.92 34.49
N LEU A 285 -9.20 -5.75 34.96
CA LEU A 285 -9.90 -5.61 36.22
C LEU A 285 -11.22 -6.38 36.25
N LEU A 286 -11.85 -6.58 35.09
CA LEU A 286 -13.06 -7.40 34.93
C LEU A 286 -12.78 -8.90 34.71
N GLY A 287 -11.53 -9.35 34.86
CA GLY A 287 -11.13 -10.75 34.66
C GLY A 287 -11.21 -11.25 33.21
N ARG A 288 -11.32 -10.35 32.23
CA ARG A 288 -11.39 -10.72 30.80
C ARG A 288 -10.00 -11.12 30.27
N PRO A 289 -9.89 -12.24 29.55
CA PRO A 289 -8.60 -12.72 29.06
C PRO A 289 -7.88 -11.69 28.16
N GLY A 290 -6.56 -11.57 28.33
CA GLY A 290 -5.69 -10.75 27.49
C GLY A 290 -5.76 -9.23 27.73
N GLY A 291 -6.57 -8.75 28.68
CA GLY A 291 -6.72 -7.31 28.97
C GLY A 291 -5.37 -6.66 29.31
N ALA A 292 -4.66 -7.17 30.29
CA ALA A 292 -3.33 -6.67 30.69
C ALA A 292 -2.33 -6.76 29.52
N GLY A 293 -2.34 -7.88 28.78
CA GLY A 293 -1.47 -8.10 27.62
C GLY A 293 -1.70 -7.05 26.51
N ARG A 294 -2.96 -6.69 26.22
CA ARG A 294 -3.29 -5.64 25.23
C ARG A 294 -2.81 -4.27 25.67
N ALA A 295 -3.04 -3.90 26.95
CA ALA A 295 -2.54 -2.63 27.47
C ALA A 295 -1.00 -2.55 27.41
N ALA A 296 -0.30 -3.60 27.84
CA ALA A 296 1.16 -3.69 27.79
C ALA A 296 1.67 -3.65 26.35
N ALA A 297 1.01 -4.35 25.42
CA ALA A 297 1.37 -4.33 23.99
C ALA A 297 1.25 -2.94 23.38
N ILE A 298 0.18 -2.17 23.69
CA ILE A 298 0.03 -0.79 23.20
C ILE A 298 1.21 0.07 23.69
N VAL A 299 1.51 0.04 24.99
CA VAL A 299 2.63 0.82 25.55
C VAL A 299 3.97 0.41 24.90
N THR A 300 4.23 -0.89 24.80
CA THR A 300 5.46 -1.41 24.15
C THR A 300 5.54 -1.00 22.68
N GLY A 301 4.43 -1.07 21.94
CA GLY A 301 4.36 -0.67 20.54
C GLY A 301 4.70 0.81 20.34
N VAL A 302 4.10 1.68 21.16
CA VAL A 302 4.36 3.13 21.13
C VAL A 302 5.82 3.45 21.43
N THR A 303 6.38 2.87 22.51
CA THR A 303 7.76 3.12 22.91
C THR A 303 8.75 2.58 21.85
N SER A 304 8.46 1.41 21.27
CA SER A 304 9.28 0.85 20.18
C SER A 304 9.27 1.75 18.94
N ALA A 305 8.09 2.23 18.53
CA ALA A 305 7.97 3.14 17.38
C ALA A 305 8.65 4.49 17.63
N ALA A 306 8.49 5.08 18.83
CA ALA A 306 9.16 6.31 19.22
C ALA A 306 10.69 6.17 19.21
N LEU A 307 11.22 5.05 19.75
CA LEU A 307 12.64 4.76 19.73
C LEU A 307 13.16 4.60 18.28
N GLY A 308 12.42 3.85 17.43
CA GLY A 308 12.76 3.70 16.02
C GLY A 308 12.82 5.05 15.29
N TYR A 309 11.84 5.92 15.54
CA TYR A 309 11.81 7.26 14.97
C TYR A 309 13.02 8.10 15.42
N ALA A 310 13.31 8.14 16.72
CA ALA A 310 14.45 8.88 17.25
C ALA A 310 15.78 8.40 16.65
N VAL A 311 15.99 7.08 16.57
CA VAL A 311 17.18 6.48 15.94
C VAL A 311 17.25 6.84 14.45
N GLY A 312 16.12 6.79 13.73
CA GLY A 312 16.06 7.17 12.31
C GLY A 312 16.44 8.63 12.07
N VAL A 313 15.95 9.54 12.90
CA VAL A 313 16.29 10.97 12.83
C VAL A 313 17.80 11.19 13.11
N VAL A 314 18.35 10.55 14.14
CA VAL A 314 19.78 10.66 14.46
C VAL A 314 20.67 10.15 13.30
N ARG A 315 20.34 8.99 12.73
CA ARG A 315 21.07 8.45 11.57
C ARG A 315 21.02 9.38 10.37
N ALA A 316 19.86 9.96 10.08
CA ALA A 316 19.73 10.93 8.99
C ALA A 316 20.62 12.16 9.18
N HIS A 317 20.81 12.64 10.43
CA HIS A 317 21.68 13.80 10.71
C HIS A 317 23.18 13.47 10.61
N HIS A 318 23.60 12.21 10.84
CA HIS A 318 25.01 11.82 10.77
C HIS A 318 25.47 11.39 9.36
N GLY A 319 24.61 11.52 8.34
CA GLY A 319 24.96 11.08 6.99
C GLY A 319 24.94 9.55 6.82
N ASP A 320 24.62 8.79 7.86
CA ASP A 320 24.40 7.35 7.85
C ASP A 320 23.02 7.00 7.26
N ALA A 321 22.46 7.89 6.45
CA ALA A 321 21.30 7.54 5.65
C ALA A 321 21.71 6.35 4.78
N PRO A 322 20.95 5.27 4.77
CA PRO A 322 21.25 4.11 3.95
C PRO A 322 21.54 4.56 2.51
N SER A 323 22.54 3.99 1.86
CA SER A 323 23.01 4.37 0.51
C SER A 323 21.90 4.47 -0.55
N TRP A 324 20.80 3.75 -0.35
CA TRP A 324 19.60 3.79 -1.19
C TRP A 324 18.76 5.09 -1.07
N VAL A 325 19.00 5.94 -0.06
CA VAL A 325 18.39 7.28 0.04
C VAL A 325 19.13 8.28 -0.86
N VAL A 326 20.41 8.03 -1.12
CA VAL A 326 21.28 8.93 -1.90
C VAL A 326 21.13 8.68 -3.41
N ASP A 327 20.78 7.45 -3.80
CA ASP A 327 20.68 7.03 -5.21
C ASP A 327 19.31 7.23 -5.85
N ALA A 328 18.38 7.89 -5.19
CA ALA A 328 17.15 8.31 -5.86
C ALA A 328 17.54 9.36 -6.94
N PRO A 329 17.27 9.10 -8.23
CA PRO A 329 17.58 10.06 -9.27
C PRO A 329 16.92 11.39 -8.92
N ALA A 330 17.72 12.46 -8.96
CA ALA A 330 17.23 13.83 -8.80
C ALA A 330 15.99 13.96 -9.69
N GLN A 331 14.85 14.33 -9.10
CA GLN A 331 13.63 14.54 -9.84
C GLN A 331 13.94 15.56 -10.93
N THR A 332 13.89 15.14 -12.20
CA THR A 332 13.95 16.07 -13.32
C THR A 332 12.80 17.05 -13.12
N GLU A 333 13.12 18.32 -12.98
CA GLU A 333 12.12 19.39 -12.91
C GLU A 333 11.11 19.19 -14.03
N PRO A 334 9.80 19.31 -13.75
CA PRO A 334 8.79 19.24 -14.79
C PRO A 334 9.10 20.35 -15.82
N PRO A 335 9.00 20.08 -17.13
CA PRO A 335 9.32 21.05 -18.16
C PRO A 335 8.50 22.33 -17.94
N SER A 336 9.19 23.45 -17.90
CA SER A 336 8.63 24.79 -17.71
C SER A 336 7.50 25.06 -18.71
N PRO A 337 6.36 25.65 -18.29
CA PRO A 337 5.20 25.90 -19.17
C PRO A 337 5.44 26.86 -20.34
N ARG A 338 6.63 27.42 -20.48
CA ARG A 338 6.92 28.48 -21.45
C ARG A 338 7.30 28.04 -22.87
N ALA A 339 7.39 26.73 -23.17
CA ALA A 339 7.82 26.25 -24.49
C ALA A 339 6.69 25.95 -25.49
N ARG A 340 5.42 26.36 -25.25
CA ARG A 340 4.30 26.09 -26.17
C ARG A 340 3.73 27.28 -26.92
N THR A 341 4.37 28.44 -26.97
CA THR A 341 3.79 29.64 -27.63
C THR A 341 4.62 30.21 -28.78
N GLU A 342 5.71 29.60 -29.22
CA GLU A 342 6.47 30.09 -30.38
C GLU A 342 6.53 29.04 -31.51
N GLY A 343 5.36 28.75 -32.12
CA GLY A 343 5.27 27.80 -33.23
C GLY A 343 4.10 28.01 -34.16
N ARG A 344 3.57 29.26 -34.27
CA ARG A 344 2.58 29.59 -35.31
C ARG A 344 2.73 31.03 -35.78
N SER A 345 3.56 31.26 -36.75
CA SER A 345 3.35 32.29 -37.76
C SER A 345 4.53 32.28 -38.75
N ARG A 346 4.34 31.63 -39.88
CA ARG A 346 4.87 32.02 -41.19
C ARG A 346 4.56 30.91 -42.20
N ALA A 347 3.40 31.05 -42.83
CA ALA A 347 3.18 30.44 -44.14
C ALA A 347 2.10 31.28 -44.87
N GLY A 348 2.47 31.88 -46.00
CA GLY A 348 1.56 32.15 -47.09
C GLY A 348 1.18 33.59 -47.35
N GLN A 349 2.01 34.34 -48.07
CA GLN A 349 1.51 35.30 -49.09
C GLN A 349 1.94 34.81 -50.46
N PRO A 350 1.03 34.69 -51.46
CA PRO A 350 1.42 34.44 -52.84
C PRO A 350 1.73 35.75 -53.53
N ALA A 351 2.81 35.71 -54.34
CA ALA A 351 3.18 36.77 -55.29
C ALA A 351 2.21 36.73 -56.48
N THR A 352 1.73 37.89 -56.87
CA THR A 352 1.37 38.26 -58.23
C THR A 352 2.43 39.17 -58.77
#